data_b0a16af80c38de47ab75ab27b4dca477
#
_entry.id   b0a16af80c38de47ab75ab27b4dca477
#
_cell.length_a   1.000
_cell.length_b   1.000
_cell.length_c   1.000
_cell.angle_alpha   90.00
_cell.angle_beta   90.00
_cell.angle_gamma   90.00
#
_symmetry.space_group_name_H-M   'P 1'
#
loop_
_entity.id
_entity.type
_entity.pdbx_description
1 polymer ?
#
loop_
_entity_poly.entity_id
_entity_poly.type
_entity_poly.pdbx_seq_one_letter_code
_entity_poly.pdbx_strand_id
1 'polypeptide(L)'
;MADTLVSIQIIPKSKNGEDVIPYVDEAIKVIQESGVRHEVHPLETTMEGDFSVLMGVIQKMNERMIELGSSNVISQVKILYQPDGITMDQLTEKYR
;
A
#
# COMPACT_ATOMS: atom_id res chain seq x y z
N MET A 1 6.15 -18.34 1.23
CA MET A 1 7.23 -17.41 1.61
C MET A 1 7.11 -16.14 0.78
N ALA A 2 7.22 -14.97 1.41
CA ALA A 2 7.14 -13.71 0.69
C ALA A 2 8.36 -13.50 -0.20
N ASP A 3 8.16 -12.99 -1.39
CA ASP A 3 9.24 -12.68 -2.32
C ASP A 3 9.30 -11.18 -2.66
N THR A 4 8.42 -10.38 -2.07
CA THR A 4 8.28 -8.98 -2.45
C THR A 4 8.00 -8.10 -1.25
N LEU A 5 8.65 -6.94 -1.24
CA LEU A 5 8.26 -5.82 -0.38
C LEU A 5 7.79 -4.70 -1.30
N VAL A 6 6.69 -4.08 -0.92
CA VAL A 6 6.15 -2.92 -1.65
C VAL A 6 5.97 -1.78 -0.67
N SER A 7 6.45 -0.61 -1.05
CA SER A 7 6.14 0.63 -0.34
C SER A 7 5.21 1.43 -1.24
N ILE A 8 4.10 1.88 -0.71
CA ILE A 8 3.12 2.65 -1.47
C ILE A 8 2.72 3.92 -0.75
N GLN A 9 2.76 5.04 -1.49
CA GLN A 9 2.12 6.27 -1.09
C GLN A 9 0.99 6.51 -2.07
N ILE A 10 -0.24 6.50 -1.59
CA ILE A 10 -1.41 6.74 -2.42
C ILE A 10 -1.84 8.20 -2.28
N ILE A 11 -2.05 8.86 -3.43
CA ILE A 11 -2.34 10.29 -3.48
C ILE A 11 -3.66 10.47 -4.25
N PRO A 12 -4.81 10.30 -3.58
CA PRO A 12 -6.09 10.46 -4.23
C PRO A 12 -6.42 11.95 -4.40
N LYS A 13 -7.19 12.26 -5.45
CA LYS A 13 -7.75 13.59 -5.61
C LYS A 13 -9.09 13.61 -4.89
N SER A 14 -9.23 14.47 -3.89
CA SER A 14 -10.48 14.55 -3.14
C SER A 14 -11.56 15.24 -3.97
N LYS A 15 -12.80 14.91 -3.66
CA LYS A 15 -13.98 15.50 -4.31
C LYS A 15 -14.25 16.86 -3.68
N ASN A 16 -14.41 17.90 -4.52
CA ASN A 16 -14.75 19.25 -4.05
C ASN A 16 -13.80 19.84 -3.00
N GLY A 17 -12.52 19.49 -3.05
CA GLY A 17 -11.53 20.02 -2.12
C GLY A 17 -11.63 19.47 -0.71
N GLU A 18 -12.32 18.35 -0.52
CA GLU A 18 -12.43 17.70 0.77
C GLU A 18 -11.06 17.23 1.29
N ASP A 19 -10.95 17.00 2.61
CA ASP A 19 -9.76 16.45 3.23
C ASP A 19 -9.48 15.06 2.63
N VAL A 20 -8.22 14.80 2.24
CA VAL A 20 -7.83 13.51 1.68
C VAL A 20 -7.65 12.41 2.73
N ILE A 21 -7.52 12.77 4.01
CA ILE A 21 -7.25 11.78 5.07
C ILE A 21 -8.30 10.65 5.10
N PRO A 22 -9.61 10.93 5.04
CA PRO A 22 -10.59 9.84 5.00
C PRO A 22 -10.43 8.91 3.80
N TYR A 23 -9.98 9.44 2.67
CA TYR A 23 -9.69 8.63 1.47
C TYR A 23 -8.50 7.70 1.72
N VAL A 24 -7.43 8.24 2.31
CA VAL A 24 -6.23 7.46 2.63
C VAL A 24 -6.57 6.38 3.65
N ASP A 25 -7.41 6.70 4.64
CA ASP A 25 -7.85 5.72 5.64
C ASP A 25 -8.56 4.54 4.98
N GLU A 26 -9.39 4.79 3.96
CA GLU A 26 -10.07 3.72 3.23
C GLU A 26 -9.09 2.89 2.40
N ALA A 27 -8.05 3.51 1.86
CA ALA A 27 -7.01 2.77 1.15
C ALA A 27 -6.24 1.84 2.11
N ILE A 28 -5.92 2.32 3.31
CA ILE A 28 -5.26 1.51 4.33
C ILE A 28 -6.16 0.35 4.75
N LYS A 29 -7.45 0.59 4.84
CA LYS A 29 -8.43 -0.45 5.17
C LYS A 29 -8.41 -1.59 4.15
N VAL A 30 -8.22 -1.28 2.88
CA VAL A 30 -8.07 -2.31 1.83
C VAL A 30 -6.86 -3.20 2.15
N ILE A 31 -5.76 -2.60 2.57
CA ILE A 31 -4.56 -3.36 2.95
C ILE A 31 -4.86 -4.25 4.16
N GLN A 32 -5.50 -3.70 5.18
CA GLN A 32 -5.86 -4.44 6.40
C GLN A 32 -6.75 -5.64 6.08
N GLU A 33 -7.75 -5.44 5.24
CA GLU A 33 -8.69 -6.50 4.86
C GLU A 33 -8.06 -7.58 3.98
N SER A 34 -6.95 -7.26 3.30
CA SER A 34 -6.24 -8.24 2.47
C SER A 34 -5.52 -9.31 3.28
N GLY A 35 -5.23 -9.01 4.55
CA GLY A 35 -4.50 -9.92 5.43
C GLY A 35 -2.99 -9.95 5.22
N VAL A 36 -2.44 -9.14 4.29
CA VAL A 36 -0.99 -9.11 4.09
C VAL A 36 -0.31 -8.42 5.27
N ARG A 37 0.89 -8.87 5.58
CA ARG A 37 1.70 -8.19 6.58
C ARG A 37 2.06 -6.79 6.10
N HIS A 38 1.86 -5.78 6.95
CA HIS A 38 2.11 -4.40 6.57
C HIS A 38 2.45 -3.54 7.78
N GLU A 39 3.07 -2.40 7.50
CA GLU A 39 3.35 -1.37 8.51
C GLU A 39 2.96 -0.02 7.90
N VAL A 40 2.14 0.75 8.63
CA VAL A 40 1.71 2.08 8.21
C VAL A 40 2.68 3.10 8.80
N HIS A 41 3.20 3.96 7.93
CA HIS A 41 4.12 5.04 8.31
C HIS A 41 3.54 6.38 7.85
N PRO A 42 4.04 7.50 8.39
CA PRO A 42 3.45 8.81 8.07
C PRO A 42 3.39 9.15 6.58
N LEU A 43 4.36 8.71 5.81
CA LEU A 43 4.45 9.06 4.39
C LEU A 43 4.10 7.92 3.45
N GLU A 44 4.13 6.68 3.94
CA GLU A 44 3.91 5.51 3.09
C GLU A 44 3.59 4.29 3.92
N THR A 45 3.02 3.27 3.26
CA THR A 45 2.76 1.97 3.89
C THR A 45 3.61 0.92 3.19
N THR A 46 4.26 0.07 3.98
CA THR A 46 5.06 -1.04 3.47
C THR A 46 4.30 -2.34 3.62
N MET A 47 4.26 -3.14 2.57
CA MET A 47 3.61 -4.44 2.54
C MET A 47 4.61 -5.53 2.23
N GLU A 48 4.38 -6.71 2.79
CA GLU A 48 5.21 -7.89 2.58
C GLU A 48 4.32 -9.03 2.11
N GLY A 49 4.69 -9.67 1.01
CA GLY A 49 3.91 -10.79 0.49
C GLY A 49 4.40 -11.26 -0.86
N ASP A 50 3.57 -12.04 -1.54
CA ASP A 50 3.86 -12.48 -2.89
C ASP A 50 3.55 -11.36 -3.88
N PHE A 51 4.36 -11.26 -4.92
CA PHE A 51 4.26 -10.19 -5.92
C PHE A 51 2.83 -10.02 -6.44
N SER A 52 2.23 -11.12 -6.91
CA SER A 52 0.89 -11.04 -7.50
C SER A 52 -0.18 -10.60 -6.48
N VAL A 53 -0.04 -11.05 -5.25
CA VAL A 53 -0.97 -10.67 -4.17
C VAL A 53 -0.86 -9.18 -3.90
N LEU A 54 0.38 -8.66 -3.77
CA LEU A 54 0.59 -7.24 -3.49
C LEU A 54 0.11 -6.35 -4.63
N MET A 55 0.32 -6.77 -5.87
CA MET A 55 -0.20 -6.04 -7.04
C MET A 55 -1.72 -5.98 -7.02
N GLY A 56 -2.38 -7.08 -6.63
CA GLY A 56 -3.82 -7.10 -6.47
C GLY A 56 -4.33 -6.15 -5.39
N VAL A 57 -3.61 -6.04 -4.29
CA VAL A 57 -3.95 -5.09 -3.22
C VAL A 57 -3.84 -3.66 -3.72
N ILE A 58 -2.76 -3.34 -4.44
CA ILE A 58 -2.57 -2.00 -5.02
C ILE A 58 -3.72 -1.66 -5.98
N GLN A 59 -4.11 -2.61 -6.80
CA GLN A 59 -5.23 -2.41 -7.73
C GLN A 59 -6.50 -2.08 -6.97
N LYS A 60 -6.82 -2.83 -5.93
CA LYS A 60 -8.02 -2.59 -5.11
C LYS A 60 -7.97 -1.23 -4.42
N MET A 61 -6.79 -0.82 -3.96
CA MET A 61 -6.64 0.50 -3.33
C MET A 61 -7.00 1.60 -4.31
N ASN A 62 -6.50 1.53 -5.53
CA ASN A 62 -6.80 2.52 -6.56
C ASN A 62 -8.27 2.51 -6.93
N GLU A 63 -8.86 1.32 -7.11
CA GLU A 63 -10.29 1.18 -7.41
C GLU A 63 -11.15 1.78 -6.31
N ARG A 64 -10.77 1.58 -5.04
CA ARG A 64 -11.50 2.12 -3.90
C ARG A 64 -11.52 3.64 -3.90
N MET A 65 -10.42 4.27 -4.29
CA MET A 65 -10.38 5.73 -4.38
C MET A 65 -11.37 6.25 -5.43
N ILE A 66 -11.45 5.59 -6.56
CA ILE A 66 -12.42 5.97 -7.61
C ILE A 66 -13.85 5.75 -7.13
N GLU A 67 -14.12 4.66 -6.42
CA GLU A 67 -15.45 4.40 -5.83
C GLU A 67 -15.88 5.53 -4.89
N LEU A 68 -14.92 6.11 -4.16
CA LEU A 68 -15.20 7.19 -3.20
C LEU A 68 -15.37 8.55 -3.87
N GLY A 69 -15.16 8.62 -5.18
CA GLY A 69 -15.38 9.85 -5.94
C GLY A 69 -14.13 10.56 -6.43
N SER A 70 -12.94 9.98 -6.21
CA SER A 70 -11.72 10.55 -6.80
C SER A 70 -11.80 10.49 -8.31
N SER A 71 -11.45 11.57 -8.98
CA SER A 71 -11.41 11.58 -10.45
C SER A 71 -10.15 10.90 -10.98
N ASN A 72 -9.09 10.91 -10.20
CA ASN A 72 -7.86 10.20 -10.51
C ASN A 72 -7.08 9.94 -9.23
N VAL A 73 -6.12 9.03 -9.30
CA VAL A 73 -5.29 8.64 -8.17
C VAL A 73 -3.86 8.51 -8.66
N ILE A 74 -2.93 9.09 -7.91
CA ILE A 74 -1.51 8.86 -8.15
C ILE A 74 -1.03 7.88 -7.07
N SER A 75 -0.38 6.81 -7.50
CA SER A 75 0.25 5.86 -6.57
C SER A 75 1.74 5.84 -6.84
N GLN A 76 2.53 6.18 -5.83
CA GLN A 76 3.98 6.04 -5.90
C GLN A 76 4.35 4.73 -5.24
N VAL A 77 4.98 3.84 -6.00
CA VAL A 77 5.23 2.48 -5.55
C VAL A 77 6.70 2.13 -5.75
N LYS A 78 7.32 1.63 -4.69
CA LYS A 78 8.65 1.02 -4.78
C LYS A 78 8.48 -0.48 -4.54
N ILE A 79 9.11 -1.26 -5.41
CA ILE A 79 9.02 -2.72 -5.33
C ILE A 79 10.43 -3.29 -5.17
N LEU A 80 10.63 -4.06 -4.11
CA LEU A 80 11.81 -4.90 -3.97
C LEU A 80 11.37 -6.34 -4.22
N TYR A 81 11.77 -6.89 -5.34
CA TYR A 81 11.45 -8.26 -5.70
C TYR A 81 12.68 -9.15 -5.49
N GLN A 82 12.55 -10.13 -4.62
CA GLN A 82 13.64 -11.05 -4.29
C GLN A 82 13.09 -12.47 -4.25
N PRO A 83 13.19 -13.21 -5.35
CA PRO A 83 12.59 -14.55 -5.47
C PRO A 83 12.98 -15.53 -4.37
N ASP A 84 14.19 -15.38 -3.82
CA ASP A 84 14.68 -16.26 -2.73
C ASP A 84 14.02 -15.97 -1.38
N GLY A 85 13.20 -14.92 -1.32
CA GLY A 85 12.50 -14.55 -0.10
C GLY A 85 13.05 -13.28 0.53
N ILE A 86 12.13 -12.48 1.08
CA ILE A 86 12.47 -11.22 1.77
C ILE A 86 11.42 -10.93 2.83
N THR A 87 11.86 -10.35 3.95
CA THR A 87 10.94 -9.85 4.98
C THR A 87 11.35 -8.44 5.38
N MET A 88 10.39 -7.67 5.89
CA MET A 88 10.66 -6.34 6.42
C MET A 88 11.68 -6.41 7.56
N ASP A 89 11.55 -7.42 8.41
CA ASP A 89 12.43 -7.59 9.58
C ASP A 89 13.89 -7.73 9.17
N GLN A 90 14.18 -8.44 8.08
CA GLN A 90 15.55 -8.60 7.61
C GLN A 90 16.26 -7.28 7.38
N LEU A 91 15.51 -6.25 6.97
CA LEU A 91 16.07 -4.95 6.64
C LEU A 91 16.07 -3.99 7.82
N THR A 92 15.19 -4.16 8.79
CA THR A 92 14.96 -3.15 9.82
C THR A 92 15.25 -3.61 11.24
N GLU A 93 15.40 -4.91 11.50
CA GLU A 93 15.54 -5.42 12.88
C GLU A 93 16.72 -4.83 13.63
N LYS A 94 17.80 -4.51 12.92
CA LYS A 94 18.99 -3.90 13.53
C LYS A 94 18.78 -2.47 14.00
N TYR A 95 17.66 -1.87 13.61
CA TYR A 95 17.32 -0.48 13.97
C TYR A 95 16.25 -0.40 15.07
N ARG A 96 15.88 -1.53 15.63
CA ARG A 96 14.85 -1.60 16.68
C ARG A 96 15.43 -1.82 18.05
#